data_f06732037723aac0110f6543486e5dfd
#
_entry.id   f06732037723aac0110f6543486e5dfd
#
_cell.length_a   1.000
_cell.length_b   1.000
_cell.length_c   1.000
_cell.angle_alpha   90.00
_cell.angle_beta   90.00
_cell.angle_gamma   90.00
#
_symmetry.space_group_name_H-M   'P 1'
#
loop_
_entity.id
_entity.type
_entity.pdbx_description
1 polymer ?
#
loop_
_entity_poly.entity_id
_entity_poly.type
_entity_poly.pdbx_seq_one_letter_code
_entity_poly.pdbx_strand_id
1 'polypeptide(L)'
;QILLHFGAVDWKAEVWVNDVKVGEHTGGFTPFYFDITSVLNKGNNDLVVKVWDPSDRGEQPRGKQIANPHGIWYTPVTGIWQTVWLEPVAPQYITNLKTTPDIDNNSVKVDVAANTTSADKVEVKVFDGKNLVAKGAALNGVPVELAMPANAKLWSPDSPFLYNMEVTLYKDGKAIDQVKSYTAMRKYSIRKGQNGITRLQLNNKDYFQFGPLDQGWWPDGLYTAPTDEALVYDLKKTKDFGYNMVRKHVKVEPARWYTHCDLS
;
A
#
# COMPACT_ATOMS: atom_id res chain seq x y z
N GLN A 1 6.73 19.98 8.62
CA GLN A 1 6.95 19.83 7.18
C GLN A 1 5.62 19.53 6.47
N ILE A 2 5.55 19.87 5.19
CA ILE A 2 4.40 19.56 4.34
C ILE A 2 4.90 18.73 3.16
N LEU A 3 4.38 17.51 3.05
CA LEU A 3 4.66 16.61 1.94
C LEU A 3 3.52 16.70 0.91
N LEU A 4 3.87 16.83 -0.36
CA LEU A 4 2.95 16.73 -1.49
C LEU A 4 3.08 15.34 -2.09
N HIS A 5 2.04 14.52 -1.96
CA HIS A 5 1.99 13.15 -2.41
C HIS A 5 1.23 12.98 -3.70
N PHE A 6 1.67 12.03 -4.51
CA PHE A 6 1.00 11.54 -5.70
C PHE A 6 0.87 10.02 -5.60
N GLY A 7 -0.33 9.49 -5.73
CA GLY A 7 -0.56 8.04 -5.77
C GLY A 7 0.02 7.38 -7.01
N ALA A 8 -0.20 7.97 -8.18
CA ALA A 8 0.45 7.62 -9.44
C ALA A 8 0.20 8.68 -10.51
N VAL A 9 1.18 8.84 -11.39
CA VAL A 9 1.12 9.70 -12.58
C VAL A 9 1.73 8.95 -13.76
N ASP A 10 0.99 8.73 -14.84
CA ASP A 10 1.49 8.06 -16.03
C ASP A 10 1.94 9.10 -17.06
N TRP A 11 3.19 9.19 -17.44
CA TRP A 11 4.35 8.34 -17.16
C TRP A 11 5.45 9.11 -16.40
N LYS A 12 6.01 10.18 -16.99
CA LYS A 12 7.00 11.07 -16.38
C LYS A 12 6.34 12.35 -15.90
N ALA A 13 6.47 12.63 -14.62
CA ALA A 13 5.97 13.84 -13.98
C ALA A 13 7.14 14.75 -13.58
N GLU A 14 7.01 16.04 -13.86
CA GLU A 14 7.83 17.10 -13.30
C GLU A 14 6.90 18.02 -12.51
N VAL A 15 7.30 18.40 -11.29
CA VAL A 15 6.43 19.13 -10.35
C VAL A 15 7.07 20.45 -9.94
N TRP A 16 6.29 21.53 -9.99
CA TRP A 16 6.66 22.87 -9.52
C TRP A 16 5.65 23.37 -8.50
N VAL A 17 6.15 24.06 -7.50
CA VAL A 17 5.33 24.83 -6.55
C VAL A 17 5.85 26.26 -6.54
N ASN A 18 5.00 27.25 -6.79
CA ASN A 18 5.34 28.67 -6.87
C ASN A 18 6.56 28.93 -7.77
N ASP A 19 6.53 28.40 -9.00
CA ASP A 19 7.59 28.45 -10.02
C ASP A 19 8.91 27.75 -9.65
N VAL A 20 9.01 27.11 -8.48
CA VAL A 20 10.20 26.34 -8.08
C VAL A 20 9.98 24.87 -8.40
N LYS A 21 10.87 24.25 -9.19
CA LYS A 21 10.85 22.80 -9.43
C LYS A 21 11.20 22.07 -8.16
N VAL A 22 10.23 21.29 -7.62
CA VAL A 22 10.42 20.51 -6.40
C VAL A 22 10.90 19.08 -6.67
N GLY A 23 10.69 18.59 -7.91
CA GLY A 23 11.24 17.30 -8.30
C GLY A 23 10.62 16.72 -9.56
N GLU A 24 11.02 15.48 -9.85
CA GLU A 24 10.46 14.69 -10.96
C GLU A 24 10.36 13.21 -10.55
N HIS A 25 9.46 12.49 -11.22
CA HIS A 25 9.26 11.06 -11.05
C HIS A 25 9.00 10.41 -12.39
N THR A 26 9.44 9.16 -12.53
CA THR A 26 9.19 8.32 -13.71
C THR A 26 8.64 6.96 -13.28
N GLY A 27 7.49 6.59 -13.80
CA GLY A 27 6.81 5.33 -13.49
C GLY A 27 5.31 5.51 -13.26
N GLY A 28 4.49 4.88 -14.13
CA GLY A 28 3.04 5.09 -14.16
C GLY A 28 2.24 4.47 -13.01
N PHE A 29 2.87 3.65 -12.13
CA PHE A 29 2.16 2.86 -11.12
C PHE A 29 2.68 3.04 -9.70
N THR A 30 3.77 3.77 -9.50
CA THR A 30 4.41 3.91 -8.20
C THR A 30 4.10 5.26 -7.56
N PRO A 31 3.78 5.30 -6.24
CA PRO A 31 3.59 6.54 -5.51
C PRO A 31 4.92 7.26 -5.30
N PHE A 32 4.85 8.59 -5.18
CA PHE A 32 5.98 9.45 -4.86
C PHE A 32 5.52 10.69 -4.11
N TYR A 33 6.45 11.39 -3.49
CA TYR A 33 6.18 12.65 -2.79
C TYR A 33 7.37 13.60 -2.82
N PHE A 34 7.10 14.87 -2.54
CA PHE A 34 8.11 15.91 -2.39
C PHE A 34 7.85 16.72 -1.12
N ASP A 35 8.90 17.06 -0.38
CA ASP A 35 8.80 18.06 0.69
C ASP A 35 8.75 19.47 0.06
N ILE A 36 7.62 20.12 0.23
CA ILE A 36 7.36 21.44 -0.35
C ILE A 36 7.43 22.56 0.69
N THR A 37 7.80 22.26 1.93
CA THR A 37 7.77 23.18 3.07
C THR A 37 8.46 24.50 2.78
N SER A 38 9.65 24.47 2.16
CA SER A 38 10.49 25.64 1.93
C SER A 38 10.01 26.55 0.80
N VAL A 39 9.11 26.04 -0.06
CA VAL A 39 8.61 26.77 -1.24
C VAL A 39 7.18 27.27 -1.10
N LEU A 40 6.54 26.99 0.04
CA LEU A 40 5.17 27.43 0.32
C LEU A 40 5.13 28.91 0.73
N ASN A 41 4.17 29.63 0.15
CA ASN A 41 3.79 30.97 0.57
C ASN A 41 2.66 30.93 1.62
N LYS A 42 2.51 32.01 2.40
CA LYS A 42 1.30 32.22 3.20
C LYS A 42 0.12 32.51 2.27
N GLY A 43 -0.94 31.70 2.34
CA GLY A 43 -2.13 31.86 1.50
C GLY A 43 -2.10 30.97 0.26
N ASN A 44 -2.38 31.52 -0.91
CA ASN A 44 -2.46 30.75 -2.15
C ASN A 44 -1.08 30.29 -2.62
N ASN A 45 -1.02 29.08 -3.16
CA ASN A 45 0.16 28.49 -3.76
C ASN A 45 -0.22 27.89 -5.11
N ASP A 46 0.63 28.09 -6.11
CA ASP A 46 0.44 27.55 -7.44
C ASP A 46 1.17 26.20 -7.54
N LEU A 47 0.45 25.17 -7.98
CA LEU A 47 0.97 23.82 -8.25
C LEU A 47 0.91 23.55 -9.75
N VAL A 48 2.05 23.29 -10.37
CA VAL A 48 2.15 22.89 -11.78
C VAL A 48 2.75 21.50 -11.87
N VAL A 49 2.03 20.60 -12.55
CA VAL A 49 2.49 19.25 -12.86
C VAL A 49 2.56 19.10 -14.37
N LYS A 50 3.78 18.97 -14.90
CA LYS A 50 4.00 18.67 -16.30
C LYS A 50 4.16 17.17 -16.47
N VAL A 51 3.36 16.59 -17.36
CA VAL A 51 3.41 15.15 -17.64
C VAL A 51 3.82 14.89 -19.08
N TRP A 52 4.67 13.90 -19.28
CA TRP A 52 4.98 13.31 -20.57
C TRP A 52 4.78 11.80 -20.53
N ASP A 53 4.02 11.29 -21.48
CA ASP A 53 3.74 9.87 -21.63
C ASP A 53 3.83 9.46 -23.10
N PRO A 54 4.72 8.51 -23.46
CA PRO A 54 4.83 8.03 -24.84
C PRO A 54 3.75 7.00 -25.20
N SER A 55 2.81 6.67 -24.27
CA SER A 55 1.77 5.65 -24.42
C SER A 55 2.34 4.28 -24.79
N ASP A 56 2.25 3.85 -26.05
CA ASP A 56 2.77 2.57 -26.55
C ASP A 56 4.12 2.69 -27.28
N ARG A 57 4.75 3.87 -27.26
CA ARG A 57 6.07 4.12 -27.86
C ARG A 57 7.16 4.03 -26.79
N GLY A 58 7.93 2.95 -26.78
CA GLY A 58 9.02 2.76 -25.83
C GLY A 58 8.88 1.48 -25.02
N GLU A 59 9.74 1.33 -24.03
CA GLU A 59 9.89 0.09 -23.24
C GLU A 59 9.29 0.19 -21.84
N GLN A 60 8.64 1.30 -21.49
CA GLN A 60 8.03 1.50 -20.17
C GLN A 60 6.86 0.53 -19.94
N PRO A 61 6.65 0.10 -18.70
CA PRO A 61 5.45 -0.64 -18.32
C PRO A 61 4.19 0.20 -18.57
N ARG A 62 3.32 -0.25 -19.46
CA ARG A 62 2.09 0.45 -19.87
C ARG A 62 0.82 -0.38 -19.71
N GLY A 63 0.95 -1.60 -19.17
CA GLY A 63 -0.17 -2.53 -19.17
C GLY A 63 -0.63 -2.89 -20.58
N LYS A 64 -1.95 -2.82 -20.81
CA LYS A 64 -2.56 -3.08 -22.13
C LYS A 64 -2.95 -1.81 -22.88
N GLN A 65 -2.25 -0.72 -22.64
CA GLN A 65 -2.51 0.57 -23.30
C GLN A 65 -1.84 0.62 -24.67
N ILE A 66 -2.59 1.04 -25.69
CA ILE A 66 -2.06 1.32 -27.04
C ILE A 66 -2.78 2.52 -27.67
N ALA A 67 -2.08 3.23 -28.55
CA ALA A 67 -2.60 4.43 -29.20
C ALA A 67 -3.82 4.16 -30.10
N ASN A 68 -3.94 2.96 -30.66
CA ASN A 68 -5.09 2.52 -31.47
C ASN A 68 -5.74 1.29 -30.84
N PRO A 69 -6.60 1.45 -29.81
CA PRO A 69 -7.15 0.35 -29.03
C PRO A 69 -8.03 -0.57 -29.87
N HIS A 70 -7.76 -1.88 -29.76
CA HIS A 70 -8.54 -2.93 -30.42
C HIS A 70 -8.34 -4.28 -29.72
N GLY A 71 -9.27 -5.21 -29.91
CA GLY A 71 -9.19 -6.55 -29.33
C GLY A 71 -9.05 -6.53 -27.82
N ILE A 72 -7.90 -6.98 -27.30
CA ILE A 72 -7.61 -7.04 -25.84
C ILE A 72 -6.96 -5.76 -25.30
N TRP A 73 -6.77 -4.75 -26.12
CA TRP A 73 -6.04 -3.54 -25.77
C TRP A 73 -6.97 -2.39 -25.42
N TYR A 74 -6.52 -1.54 -24.49
CA TYR A 74 -7.27 -0.41 -23.96
C TYR A 74 -6.75 0.93 -24.47
N THR A 75 -7.63 1.94 -24.39
CA THR A 75 -7.30 3.35 -24.61
C THR A 75 -6.17 3.78 -23.66
N PRO A 76 -5.15 4.52 -24.14
CA PRO A 76 -4.07 4.98 -23.28
C PRO A 76 -4.57 6.04 -22.29
N VAL A 77 -3.93 6.07 -21.13
CA VAL A 77 -4.17 7.03 -20.05
C VAL A 77 -2.90 7.81 -19.82
N THR A 78 -2.98 9.13 -19.82
CA THR A 78 -1.84 10.02 -19.56
C THR A 78 -2.18 10.94 -18.40
N GLY A 79 -1.25 11.11 -17.48
CA GLY A 79 -1.37 12.06 -16.39
C GLY A 79 -1.66 11.47 -15.03
N ILE A 80 -2.19 12.32 -14.15
CA ILE A 80 -2.53 11.97 -12.78
C ILE A 80 -3.77 11.08 -12.78
N TRP A 81 -3.64 9.81 -12.34
CA TRP A 81 -4.76 8.89 -12.29
C TRP A 81 -5.06 8.33 -10.88
N GLN A 82 -4.22 8.64 -9.89
CA GLN A 82 -4.48 8.37 -8.49
C GLN A 82 -4.49 9.68 -7.69
N THR A 83 -4.91 9.60 -6.43
CA THR A 83 -5.09 10.74 -5.52
C THR A 83 -3.81 11.58 -5.38
N VAL A 84 -3.97 12.89 -5.32
CA VAL A 84 -2.94 13.85 -4.89
C VAL A 84 -3.38 14.44 -3.56
N TRP A 85 -2.48 14.51 -2.57
CA TRP A 85 -2.81 15.05 -1.25
C TRP A 85 -1.62 15.71 -0.57
N LEU A 86 -1.91 16.52 0.43
CA LEU A 86 -0.91 17.11 1.32
C LEU A 86 -0.91 16.36 2.65
N GLU A 87 0.28 16.14 3.18
CA GLU A 87 0.47 15.53 4.50
C GLU A 87 1.35 16.42 5.37
N PRO A 88 0.81 17.00 6.46
CA PRO A 88 1.62 17.66 7.47
C PRO A 88 2.32 16.60 8.33
N VAL A 89 3.63 16.67 8.43
CA VAL A 89 4.44 15.73 9.22
C VAL A 89 5.36 16.48 10.19
N ALA A 90 5.74 15.81 11.28
CA ALA A 90 6.78 16.32 12.18
C ALA A 90 8.13 16.46 11.43
N PRO A 91 9.08 17.26 11.93
CA PRO A 91 10.44 17.33 11.32
C PRO A 91 11.15 15.99 11.27
N GLN A 92 10.84 15.10 12.20
CA GLN A 92 11.31 13.72 12.26
C GLN A 92 10.07 12.82 12.32
N TYR A 93 9.88 11.99 11.31
CA TYR A 93 8.64 11.21 11.15
C TYR A 93 8.92 9.81 10.59
N ILE A 94 7.96 8.91 10.77
CA ILE A 94 7.94 7.56 10.24
C ILE A 94 7.56 7.63 8.76
N THR A 95 8.42 7.12 7.88
CA THR A 95 8.23 7.17 6.43
C THR A 95 7.61 5.90 5.87
N ASN A 96 7.86 4.74 6.49
CA ASN A 96 7.34 3.47 6.02
C ASN A 96 7.27 2.43 7.13
N LEU A 97 6.31 1.51 6.99
CA LEU A 97 6.13 0.34 7.83
C LEU A 97 6.07 -0.92 6.98
N LYS A 98 6.78 -1.97 7.40
CA LYS A 98 6.64 -3.31 6.82
C LYS A 98 6.41 -4.31 7.93
N THR A 99 5.30 -5.02 7.88
CA THR A 99 4.98 -6.10 8.82
C THR A 99 5.27 -7.46 8.18
N THR A 100 5.88 -8.35 8.94
CA THR A 100 6.15 -9.72 8.53
C THR A 100 5.63 -10.66 9.62
N PRO A 101 4.40 -11.19 9.46
CA PRO A 101 3.84 -12.15 10.40
C PRO A 101 4.49 -13.52 10.26
N ASP A 102 4.68 -14.21 11.38
CA ASP A 102 5.11 -15.60 11.47
C ASP A 102 4.10 -16.38 12.33
N ILE A 103 3.20 -17.10 11.67
CA ILE A 103 2.16 -17.87 12.37
C ILE A 103 2.71 -19.15 13.00
N ASP A 104 3.86 -19.63 12.55
CA ASP A 104 4.47 -20.85 13.07
C ASP A 104 5.12 -20.59 14.44
N ASN A 105 5.65 -19.38 14.64
CA ASN A 105 6.26 -18.93 15.88
C ASN A 105 5.38 -17.94 16.68
N ASN A 106 4.16 -17.67 16.22
CA ASN A 106 3.26 -16.69 16.83
C ASN A 106 3.95 -15.34 17.05
N SER A 107 4.54 -14.78 16.02
CA SER A 107 5.25 -13.50 16.10
C SER A 107 4.94 -12.59 14.91
N VAL A 108 5.20 -11.30 15.10
CA VAL A 108 5.20 -10.30 14.02
C VAL A 108 6.48 -9.49 14.13
N LYS A 109 7.23 -9.43 13.04
CA LYS A 109 8.33 -8.50 12.89
C LYS A 109 7.83 -7.23 12.20
N VAL A 110 8.17 -6.06 12.77
CA VAL A 110 7.84 -4.75 12.21
C VAL A 110 9.12 -3.99 11.89
N ASP A 111 9.38 -3.80 10.61
CA ASP A 111 10.43 -2.93 10.11
C ASP A 111 9.86 -1.51 10.02
N VAL A 112 10.49 -0.55 10.67
CA VAL A 112 10.07 0.85 10.70
C VAL A 112 11.16 1.72 10.08
N ALA A 113 10.82 2.43 9.02
CA ALA A 113 11.69 3.43 8.44
C ALA A 113 11.28 4.83 8.90
N ALA A 114 12.26 5.68 9.21
CA ALA A 114 12.06 7.07 9.57
C ALA A 114 13.01 7.97 8.77
N ASN A 115 12.63 9.23 8.58
CA ASN A 115 13.48 10.22 7.89
C ASN A 115 14.65 10.74 8.77
N THR A 116 14.93 10.08 9.88
CA THR A 116 15.94 10.47 10.84
C THR A 116 16.71 9.27 11.39
N THR A 117 18.00 9.46 11.63
CA THR A 117 18.86 8.52 12.38
C THR A 117 19.02 8.91 13.85
N SER A 118 18.52 10.09 14.25
CA SER A 118 18.70 10.64 15.60
C SER A 118 17.58 10.26 16.57
N ALA A 119 16.61 9.47 16.17
CA ALA A 119 15.63 8.88 17.08
C ALA A 119 16.27 7.73 17.88
N ASP A 120 15.87 7.59 19.14
CA ASP A 120 16.47 6.62 20.04
C ASP A 120 15.79 5.26 19.91
N LYS A 121 14.47 5.27 19.82
CA LYS A 121 13.64 4.08 19.99
C LYS A 121 12.37 4.15 19.15
N VAL A 122 11.97 2.99 18.67
CA VAL A 122 10.63 2.72 18.11
C VAL A 122 9.88 1.80 19.06
N GLU A 123 8.63 2.12 19.35
CA GLU A 123 7.69 1.28 20.10
C GLU A 123 6.54 0.89 19.19
N VAL A 124 6.16 -0.38 19.21
CA VAL A 124 5.00 -0.92 18.48
C VAL A 124 4.03 -1.56 19.46
N LYS A 125 2.76 -1.23 19.33
CA LYS A 125 1.63 -1.84 20.05
C LYS A 125 0.65 -2.44 19.06
N VAL A 126 0.16 -3.65 19.36
CA VAL A 126 -0.80 -4.38 18.53
C VAL A 126 -2.05 -4.64 19.37
N PHE A 127 -3.23 -4.42 18.78
CA PHE A 127 -4.51 -4.48 19.47
C PHE A 127 -5.51 -5.40 18.77
N ASP A 128 -6.26 -6.18 19.52
CA ASP A 128 -7.52 -6.81 19.12
C ASP A 128 -8.67 -5.89 19.56
N GLY A 129 -9.21 -5.12 18.64
CA GLY A 129 -10.14 -4.05 18.95
C GLY A 129 -9.49 -2.99 19.86
N LYS A 130 -9.89 -2.93 21.13
CA LYS A 130 -9.29 -2.05 22.15
C LYS A 130 -8.30 -2.75 23.07
N ASN A 131 -8.17 -4.08 22.98
CA ASN A 131 -7.33 -4.86 23.87
C ASN A 131 -5.90 -4.92 23.35
N LEU A 132 -4.93 -4.46 24.13
CA LEU A 132 -3.51 -4.61 23.83
C LEU A 132 -3.15 -6.10 23.91
N VAL A 133 -2.68 -6.67 22.77
CA VAL A 133 -2.34 -8.09 22.66
C VAL A 133 -0.84 -8.35 22.50
N ALA A 134 -0.10 -7.37 21.98
CA ALA A 134 1.35 -7.42 21.89
C ALA A 134 1.97 -6.03 21.98
N LYS A 135 3.18 -5.95 22.55
CA LYS A 135 3.95 -4.72 22.63
C LYS A 135 5.43 -5.05 22.57
N GLY A 136 6.19 -4.26 21.82
CA GLY A 136 7.62 -4.38 21.73
C GLY A 136 8.28 -3.04 21.40
N ALA A 137 9.59 -2.98 21.56
CA ALA A 137 10.38 -1.82 21.22
C ALA A 137 11.79 -2.23 20.79
N ALA A 138 12.38 -1.45 19.89
CA ALA A 138 13.76 -1.61 19.44
C ALA A 138 14.42 -0.24 19.24
N LEU A 139 15.72 -0.23 19.06
CA LEU A 139 16.44 0.98 18.61
C LEU A 139 15.94 1.37 17.21
N ASN A 140 15.97 2.66 16.90
CA ASN A 140 15.64 3.13 15.56
C ASN A 140 16.54 2.44 14.51
N GLY A 141 15.91 1.96 13.43
CA GLY A 141 16.58 1.19 12.38
C GLY A 141 16.73 -0.32 12.66
N VAL A 142 16.32 -0.79 13.84
CA VAL A 142 16.27 -2.21 14.19
C VAL A 142 14.83 -2.68 14.17
N PRO A 143 14.51 -3.82 13.53
CA PRO A 143 13.17 -4.36 13.52
C PRO A 143 12.63 -4.63 14.93
N VAL A 144 11.35 -4.34 15.16
CA VAL A 144 10.67 -4.66 16.41
C VAL A 144 10.07 -6.06 16.29
N GLU A 145 10.50 -6.98 17.15
CA GLU A 145 9.94 -8.32 17.26
C GLU A 145 8.83 -8.35 18.32
N LEU A 146 7.68 -8.90 17.97
CA LEU A 146 6.47 -8.93 18.79
C LEU A 146 6.02 -10.38 18.96
N ALA A 147 5.95 -10.88 20.20
CA ALA A 147 5.27 -12.14 20.48
C ALA A 147 3.76 -11.92 20.46
N MET A 148 3.06 -12.64 19.61
CA MET A 148 1.61 -12.66 19.53
C MET A 148 1.04 -13.77 20.41
N PRO A 149 -0.22 -13.66 20.89
CA PRO A 149 -0.86 -14.73 21.64
C PRO A 149 -0.87 -16.07 20.87
N ALA A 150 -0.70 -17.18 21.56
CA ALA A 150 -0.75 -18.51 20.95
C ALA A 150 -2.07 -18.83 20.22
N ASN A 151 -3.15 -18.16 20.64
CA ASN A 151 -4.49 -18.22 20.02
C ASN A 151 -4.78 -17.03 19.13
N ALA A 152 -3.76 -16.38 18.56
CA ALA A 152 -3.94 -15.26 17.64
C ALA A 152 -4.89 -15.63 16.49
N LYS A 153 -5.83 -14.74 16.21
CA LYS A 153 -6.79 -14.90 15.12
C LYS A 153 -6.05 -14.79 13.78
N LEU A 154 -6.20 -15.81 12.95
CA LEU A 154 -5.61 -15.81 11.62
C LEU A 154 -6.54 -15.14 10.62
N TRP A 155 -5.94 -14.42 9.68
CA TRP A 155 -6.65 -13.84 8.56
C TRP A 155 -6.90 -14.88 7.47
N SER A 156 -8.10 -14.90 6.91
CA SER A 156 -8.42 -15.58 5.65
C SER A 156 -9.52 -14.80 4.94
N PRO A 157 -9.79 -15.04 3.64
CA PRO A 157 -10.94 -14.42 2.96
C PRO A 157 -12.29 -14.69 3.63
N ASP A 158 -12.43 -15.82 4.33
CA ASP A 158 -13.66 -16.15 5.06
C ASP A 158 -13.70 -15.53 6.47
N SER A 159 -12.55 -15.09 6.98
CA SER A 159 -12.40 -14.44 8.28
C SER A 159 -11.30 -13.38 8.20
N PRO A 160 -11.60 -12.20 7.59
CA PRO A 160 -10.59 -11.16 7.31
C PRO A 160 -10.27 -10.34 8.56
N PHE A 161 -9.63 -10.99 9.55
CA PHE A 161 -9.33 -10.35 10.82
C PHE A 161 -8.02 -9.55 10.78
N LEU A 162 -8.12 -8.27 11.11
CA LEU A 162 -6.98 -7.35 11.21
C LEU A 162 -6.77 -6.90 12.65
N TYR A 163 -5.51 -6.91 13.09
CA TYR A 163 -5.08 -6.29 14.32
C TYR A 163 -4.72 -4.83 14.08
N ASN A 164 -5.25 -3.92 14.88
CA ASN A 164 -4.83 -2.53 14.86
C ASN A 164 -3.40 -2.41 15.40
N MET A 165 -2.63 -1.48 14.84
CA MET A 165 -1.24 -1.25 15.23
C MET A 165 -0.99 0.24 15.45
N GLU A 166 -0.27 0.57 16.52
CA GLU A 166 0.26 1.91 16.78
C GLU A 166 1.79 1.83 16.82
N VAL A 167 2.45 2.70 16.07
CA VAL A 167 3.90 2.81 16.03
C VAL A 167 4.30 4.20 16.46
N THR A 168 5.17 4.28 17.47
CA THR A 168 5.63 5.55 18.03
C THR A 168 7.14 5.65 17.97
N LEU A 169 7.62 6.77 17.42
CA LEU A 169 9.03 7.12 17.36
C LEU A 169 9.38 8.02 18.56
N TYR A 170 10.47 7.71 19.25
CA TYR A 170 10.92 8.44 20.44
C TYR A 170 12.30 9.05 20.23
N LYS A 171 12.51 10.21 20.88
CA LYS A 171 13.80 10.87 21.06
C LYS A 171 13.88 11.46 22.45
N ASP A 172 14.97 11.23 23.17
CA ASP A 172 15.19 11.69 24.58
C ASP A 172 13.99 11.35 25.48
N GLY A 173 13.43 10.14 25.29
CA GLY A 173 12.26 9.65 26.04
C GLY A 173 10.93 10.29 25.68
N LYS A 174 10.86 11.21 24.72
CA LYS A 174 9.64 11.88 24.26
C LYS A 174 9.17 11.30 22.92
N ALA A 175 7.87 11.09 22.78
CA ALA A 175 7.26 10.75 21.49
C ALA A 175 7.39 11.95 20.55
N ILE A 176 7.98 11.73 19.37
CA ILE A 176 8.20 12.75 18.34
C ILE A 176 7.34 12.53 17.11
N ASP A 177 6.90 11.29 16.87
CA ASP A 177 5.94 10.94 15.83
C ASP A 177 5.17 9.68 16.20
N GLN A 178 3.93 9.57 15.72
CA GLN A 178 3.09 8.39 15.92
C GLN A 178 2.20 8.15 14.72
N VAL A 179 2.17 6.91 14.25
CA VAL A 179 1.30 6.48 13.16
C VAL A 179 0.43 5.30 13.58
N LYS A 180 -0.76 5.21 12.98
CA LYS A 180 -1.66 4.07 13.10
C LYS A 180 -1.62 3.25 11.82
N SER A 181 -1.65 1.94 11.97
CA SER A 181 -1.65 0.98 10.89
C SER A 181 -2.39 -0.29 11.31
N TYR A 182 -2.22 -1.36 10.57
CA TYR A 182 -2.74 -2.68 10.92
C TYR A 182 -1.76 -3.79 10.52
N THR A 183 -1.99 -4.98 11.05
CA THR A 183 -1.31 -6.21 10.64
C THR A 183 -2.28 -7.37 10.64
N ALA A 184 -1.97 -8.41 9.88
CA ALA A 184 -2.74 -9.65 9.84
C ALA A 184 -1.83 -10.85 10.10
N MET A 185 -2.29 -11.79 10.90
CA MET A 185 -1.61 -13.06 11.09
C MET A 185 -2.00 -14.00 9.96
N ARG A 186 -1.17 -14.08 8.92
CA ARG A 186 -1.38 -14.95 7.75
C ARG A 186 -0.06 -15.43 7.17
N LYS A 187 -0.11 -16.58 6.49
CA LYS A 187 1.04 -17.17 5.79
C LYS A 187 0.59 -17.78 4.48
N TYR A 188 1.22 -17.36 3.40
CA TYR A 188 1.15 -18.07 2.12
C TYR A 188 2.37 -18.95 1.97
N SER A 189 2.17 -20.19 1.54
CA SER A 189 3.26 -21.14 1.34
C SER A 189 2.95 -22.10 0.18
N ILE A 190 3.98 -22.80 -0.25
CA ILE A 190 3.89 -23.88 -1.23
C ILE A 190 4.38 -25.16 -0.54
N ARG A 191 3.61 -26.23 -0.63
CA ARG A 191 3.96 -27.52 -0.06
C ARG A 191 3.75 -28.65 -1.05
N LYS A 192 4.69 -29.59 -1.07
CA LYS A 192 4.53 -30.86 -1.76
C LYS A 192 3.75 -31.81 -0.86
N GLY A 193 2.55 -32.22 -1.28
CA GLY A 193 1.72 -33.17 -0.56
C GLY A 193 2.28 -34.60 -0.60
N GLN A 194 1.69 -35.50 0.19
CA GLN A 194 2.11 -36.91 0.26
C GLN A 194 2.02 -37.65 -1.09
N ASN A 195 1.09 -37.22 -1.97
CA ASN A 195 0.94 -37.76 -3.33
C ASN A 195 1.92 -37.12 -4.34
N GLY A 196 2.91 -36.33 -3.89
CA GLY A 196 3.89 -35.67 -4.74
C GLY A 196 3.38 -34.41 -5.44
N ILE A 197 2.10 -34.04 -5.29
CA ILE A 197 1.50 -32.86 -5.93
C ILE A 197 1.83 -31.60 -5.10
N THR A 198 2.37 -30.59 -5.77
CA THR A 198 2.63 -29.28 -5.17
C THR A 198 1.33 -28.47 -5.08
N ARG A 199 1.04 -27.93 -3.90
CA ARG A 199 -0.16 -27.12 -3.64
C ARG A 199 0.19 -25.79 -2.99
N LEU A 200 -0.63 -24.78 -3.28
CA LEU A 200 -0.64 -23.53 -2.54
C LEU A 200 -1.33 -23.73 -1.21
N GLN A 201 -0.82 -23.06 -0.19
CA GLN A 201 -1.39 -23.09 1.16
C GLN A 201 -1.66 -21.68 1.67
N LEU A 202 -2.71 -21.56 2.48
CA LEU A 202 -2.98 -20.43 3.35
C LEU A 202 -2.99 -20.93 4.79
N ASN A 203 -2.19 -20.32 5.66
CA ASN A 203 -2.11 -20.68 7.08
C ASN A 203 -1.82 -22.18 7.30
N ASN A 204 -0.85 -22.70 6.55
CA ASN A 204 -0.41 -24.11 6.58
C ASN A 204 -1.47 -25.15 6.13
N LYS A 205 -2.59 -24.71 5.56
CA LYS A 205 -3.62 -25.59 5.00
C LYS A 205 -3.66 -25.45 3.49
N ASP A 206 -3.86 -26.56 2.78
CA ASP A 206 -4.06 -26.53 1.34
C ASP A 206 -5.24 -25.59 1.00
N TYR A 207 -5.01 -24.67 0.09
CA TYR A 207 -5.98 -23.65 -0.26
C TYR A 207 -6.07 -23.52 -1.78
N PHE A 208 -7.22 -23.91 -2.32
CA PHE A 208 -7.48 -23.79 -3.75
C PHE A 208 -7.87 -22.35 -4.06
N GLN A 209 -6.98 -21.63 -4.74
CA GLN A 209 -7.24 -20.27 -5.18
C GLN A 209 -8.12 -20.29 -6.43
N PHE A 210 -9.30 -19.71 -6.32
CA PHE A 210 -10.28 -19.65 -7.38
C PHE A 210 -10.86 -18.24 -7.50
N GLY A 211 -10.68 -17.58 -8.66
CA GLY A 211 -11.11 -16.22 -8.83
C GLY A 211 -10.91 -15.66 -10.23
N PRO A 212 -11.52 -14.50 -10.51
CA PRO A 212 -11.43 -13.85 -11.80
C PRO A 212 -10.10 -13.17 -12.06
N LEU A 213 -9.83 -12.89 -13.33
CA LEU A 213 -8.86 -11.91 -13.77
C LEU A 213 -9.50 -10.53 -13.65
N ASP A 214 -8.81 -9.60 -12.97
CA ASP A 214 -9.24 -8.21 -12.84
C ASP A 214 -8.17 -7.27 -13.44
N GLN A 215 -8.58 -6.45 -14.39
CA GLN A 215 -7.72 -5.49 -15.07
C GLN A 215 -7.97 -4.05 -14.58
N GLY A 216 -9.00 -3.82 -13.77
CA GLY A 216 -9.28 -2.54 -13.12
C GLY A 216 -9.53 -1.40 -14.11
N TRP A 217 -10.30 -1.66 -15.16
CA TRP A 217 -10.64 -0.67 -16.16
C TRP A 217 -12.09 -0.20 -16.01
N TRP A 218 -12.30 1.12 -15.95
CA TRP A 218 -13.58 1.74 -15.68
C TRP A 218 -14.15 2.42 -16.93
N PRO A 219 -15.47 2.34 -17.18
CA PRO A 219 -16.08 2.90 -18.40
C PRO A 219 -15.91 4.42 -18.52
N ASP A 220 -15.95 5.12 -17.40
CA ASP A 220 -15.93 6.60 -17.31
C ASP A 220 -14.59 7.17 -16.83
N GLY A 221 -13.89 6.44 -15.99
CA GLY A 221 -12.62 6.88 -15.38
C GLY A 221 -11.37 6.18 -15.91
N LEU A 222 -11.50 5.26 -16.84
CA LEU A 222 -10.40 4.44 -17.39
C LEU A 222 -9.60 3.76 -16.27
N TYR A 223 -8.43 4.25 -15.91
CA TYR A 223 -7.63 3.73 -14.79
C TYR A 223 -8.18 4.12 -13.40
N THR A 224 -8.94 5.20 -13.33
CA THR A 224 -9.42 5.75 -12.06
C THR A 224 -10.83 5.24 -11.76
N ALA A 225 -11.00 4.55 -10.64
CA ALA A 225 -12.32 4.18 -10.15
C ALA A 225 -13.13 5.45 -9.82
N PRO A 226 -14.45 5.47 -10.13
CA PRO A 226 -15.27 6.65 -9.89
C PRO A 226 -15.43 6.98 -8.40
N THR A 227 -15.50 5.96 -7.55
CA THR A 227 -15.59 6.11 -6.09
C THR A 227 -14.90 4.94 -5.36
N ASP A 228 -14.73 5.07 -4.05
CA ASP A 228 -14.23 3.99 -3.19
C ASP A 228 -15.24 2.83 -3.10
N GLU A 229 -16.53 3.15 -3.10
CA GLU A 229 -17.61 2.15 -3.12
C GLU A 229 -17.56 1.29 -4.39
N ALA A 230 -17.16 1.86 -5.52
CA ALA A 230 -16.97 1.11 -6.76
C ALA A 230 -15.82 0.10 -6.62
N LEU A 231 -14.68 0.49 -6.04
CA LEU A 231 -13.58 -0.44 -5.74
C LEU A 231 -14.03 -1.59 -4.85
N VAL A 232 -14.79 -1.29 -3.79
CA VAL A 232 -15.31 -2.28 -2.85
C VAL A 232 -16.38 -3.17 -3.49
N TYR A 233 -17.18 -2.62 -4.41
CA TYR A 233 -18.26 -3.34 -5.08
C TYR A 233 -17.76 -4.58 -5.82
N ASP A 234 -16.68 -4.44 -6.62
CA ASP A 234 -16.12 -5.55 -7.38
C ASP A 234 -15.57 -6.65 -6.46
N LEU A 235 -14.93 -6.29 -5.34
CA LEU A 235 -14.46 -7.25 -4.35
C LEU A 235 -15.60 -8.00 -3.68
N LYS A 236 -16.67 -7.28 -3.28
CA LYS A 236 -17.87 -7.90 -2.71
C LYS A 236 -18.55 -8.84 -3.70
N LYS A 237 -18.70 -8.41 -4.97
CA LYS A 237 -19.30 -9.26 -6.00
C LYS A 237 -18.46 -10.49 -6.30
N THR A 238 -17.14 -10.36 -6.26
CA THR A 238 -16.22 -11.52 -6.36
C THR A 238 -16.53 -12.56 -5.26
N LYS A 239 -16.70 -12.12 -4.02
CA LYS A 239 -17.10 -13.01 -2.91
C LYS A 239 -18.53 -13.56 -3.05
N ASP A 240 -19.50 -12.71 -3.44
CA ASP A 240 -20.89 -13.12 -3.65
C ASP A 240 -21.00 -14.26 -4.68
N PHE A 241 -20.12 -14.29 -5.68
CA PHE A 241 -20.02 -15.37 -6.68
C PHE A 241 -19.26 -16.61 -6.20
N GLY A 242 -18.79 -16.61 -4.95
CA GLY A 242 -18.08 -17.76 -4.35
C GLY A 242 -16.59 -17.82 -4.68
N TYR A 243 -16.00 -16.76 -5.20
CA TYR A 243 -14.58 -16.66 -5.41
C TYR A 243 -13.85 -16.27 -4.11
N ASN A 244 -12.59 -16.69 -4.00
CA ASN A 244 -11.75 -16.43 -2.83
C ASN A 244 -10.44 -15.70 -3.15
N MET A 245 -10.28 -15.25 -4.37
CA MET A 245 -9.15 -14.43 -4.81
C MET A 245 -9.53 -13.59 -6.03
N VAL A 246 -8.72 -12.57 -6.29
CA VAL A 246 -8.73 -11.77 -7.53
C VAL A 246 -7.30 -11.73 -8.07
N ARG A 247 -7.10 -12.03 -9.35
CA ARG A 247 -5.82 -11.86 -10.01
C ARG A 247 -5.78 -10.47 -10.67
N LYS A 248 -5.14 -9.51 -9.99
CA LYS A 248 -4.86 -8.21 -10.62
C LYS A 248 -3.87 -8.39 -11.76
N HIS A 249 -4.20 -7.85 -12.93
CA HIS A 249 -3.43 -8.02 -14.16
C HIS A 249 -3.22 -6.68 -14.87
N VAL A 250 -2.00 -6.43 -15.36
CA VAL A 250 -1.55 -5.28 -16.14
C VAL A 250 -1.70 -3.90 -15.48
N LYS A 251 -1.98 -3.85 -14.18
CA LYS A 251 -2.19 -2.64 -13.41
C LYS A 251 -1.79 -2.85 -11.94
N VAL A 252 -1.28 -1.81 -11.31
CA VAL A 252 -1.14 -1.72 -9.85
C VAL A 252 -2.15 -0.70 -9.36
N GLU A 253 -3.04 -1.13 -8.47
CA GLU A 253 -4.11 -0.29 -7.92
C GLU A 253 -3.59 0.66 -6.83
N PRO A 254 -4.37 1.70 -6.47
CA PRO A 254 -4.08 2.50 -5.30
C PRO A 254 -4.04 1.65 -4.03
N ALA A 255 -3.21 2.04 -3.05
CA ALA A 255 -3.01 1.28 -1.81
C ALA A 255 -4.32 0.92 -1.09
N ARG A 256 -5.33 1.81 -1.14
CA ARG A 256 -6.65 1.57 -0.54
C ARG A 256 -7.39 0.36 -1.13
N TRP A 257 -7.17 0.02 -2.40
CA TRP A 257 -7.76 -1.19 -2.99
C TRP A 257 -7.24 -2.45 -2.30
N TYR A 258 -5.93 -2.52 -2.02
CA TYR A 258 -5.36 -3.65 -1.28
C TYR A 258 -5.83 -3.66 0.18
N THR A 259 -6.02 -2.49 0.80
CA THR A 259 -6.65 -2.39 2.13
C THR A 259 -8.07 -2.95 2.11
N HIS A 260 -8.86 -2.66 1.08
CA HIS A 260 -10.19 -3.26 0.92
C HIS A 260 -10.14 -4.78 0.75
N CYS A 261 -9.13 -5.32 0.06
CA CYS A 261 -8.90 -6.77 -0.01
C CYS A 261 -8.56 -7.36 1.36
N ASP A 262 -7.77 -6.66 2.19
CA ASP A 262 -7.43 -7.12 3.53
C ASP A 262 -8.64 -7.09 4.49
N LEU A 263 -9.59 -6.21 4.24
CA LEU A 263 -10.83 -6.03 5.03
C LEU A 263 -11.99 -6.93 4.56
N SER A 264 -11.85 -7.60 3.41
CA SER A 264 -12.97 -8.30 2.74
C SER A 264 -12.95 -9.80 2.92
#